data_2eae1fda0d3f4a978d7eecd55e9a20e9
#
_entry.id   2eae1fda0d3f4a978d7eecd55e9a20e9
#
_cell.length_a   1.000
_cell.length_b   1.000
_cell.length_c   1.000
_cell.angle_alpha   90.00
_cell.angle_beta   90.00
_cell.angle_gamma   90.00
#
_symmetry.space_group_name_H-M   'P 1'
#
loop_
_entity.id
_entity.type
_entity.pdbx_description
1 polymer ?
#
loop_
_entity_poly.entity_id
_entity_poly.type
_entity_poly.pdbx_seq_one_letter_code
_entity_poly.pdbx_strand_id
1 'polypeptide(L)'
;FGATDLEIGIAGETPVSVEIRRLCRARPDVRHALFGSDSRLPMLFQYNPLMHYVEVNANRELLFTISRKSLLSPRVRYNVHDEGGVARFDEMQRRLAACGIDITALGAKEGRKQLPLPFFWVYGRRDYTVSVMGANIYPEDIEQCLYADASLSKITHSFCLALDESAGADVQPKFVFEVDAAPTPQLEAAYREAMLRGLIALNADFRAAWQEYPDALTPIIELHTLGAGPFAADAGRIKQARLLKRA
;
A
#
# COMPACT_ATOMS: atom_id res chain seq x y z
N PHE A 1 -2.50 -8.89 -9.81
CA PHE A 1 -1.58 -7.81 -10.15
C PHE A 1 -1.43 -7.70 -11.65
N GLY A 2 -1.48 -6.51 -12.16
CA GLY A 2 -1.21 -6.15 -13.54
C GLY A 2 -0.78 -4.69 -13.62
N ALA A 3 -0.05 -4.36 -14.67
CA ALA A 3 0.32 -2.99 -14.99
C ALA A 3 0.03 -2.72 -16.46
N THR A 4 -0.59 -1.59 -16.76
CA THR A 4 -1.01 -1.21 -18.12
C THR A 4 0.17 -1.22 -19.11
N ASP A 5 1.36 -0.86 -18.59
CA ASP A 5 2.59 -0.79 -19.38
C ASP A 5 3.24 -2.17 -19.61
N LEU A 6 2.81 -3.19 -18.89
CA LEU A 6 3.32 -4.55 -18.99
C LEU A 6 2.29 -5.49 -19.62
N GLU A 7 1.38 -5.97 -18.78
CA GLU A 7 0.27 -6.85 -19.13
C GLU A 7 -0.82 -6.78 -18.06
N ILE A 8 -2.05 -7.00 -18.48
CA ILE A 8 -3.16 -7.23 -17.57
C ILE A 8 -3.08 -8.69 -17.11
N GLY A 9 -2.77 -8.95 -15.85
CA GLY A 9 -2.77 -10.31 -15.32
C GLY A 9 -1.39 -10.99 -15.27
N ILE A 10 -0.39 -10.32 -14.70
CA ILE A 10 0.94 -10.86 -14.46
C ILE A 10 0.90 -11.90 -13.33
N ALA A 11 0.10 -11.67 -12.30
CA ALA A 11 0.01 -12.52 -11.13
C ALA A 11 -1.38 -12.45 -10.49
N GLY A 12 -1.73 -13.46 -9.70
CA GLY A 12 -2.99 -13.54 -8.98
C GLY A 12 -2.83 -13.73 -7.48
N GLU A 13 -3.80 -13.28 -6.72
CA GLU A 13 -3.98 -13.76 -5.37
C GLU A 13 -4.47 -15.21 -5.42
N THR A 14 -3.85 -16.05 -4.62
CA THR A 14 -4.21 -17.46 -4.47
C THR A 14 -4.73 -17.71 -3.06
N PRO A 15 -5.47 -18.79 -2.79
CA PRO A 15 -5.90 -19.10 -1.44
C PRO A 15 -4.78 -19.05 -0.41
N VAL A 16 -3.60 -19.58 -0.76
CA VAL A 16 -2.45 -19.54 0.14
C VAL A 16 -1.93 -18.13 0.38
N SER A 17 -1.89 -17.27 -0.65
CA SER A 17 -1.42 -15.90 -0.47
C SER A 17 -2.38 -15.08 0.39
N VAL A 18 -3.68 -15.30 0.25
CA VAL A 18 -4.72 -14.68 1.08
C VAL A 18 -4.59 -15.13 2.55
N GLU A 19 -4.43 -16.43 2.79
CA GLU A 19 -4.26 -16.94 4.16
C GLU A 19 -2.96 -16.46 4.81
N ILE A 20 -1.85 -16.39 4.06
CA ILE A 20 -0.61 -15.80 4.57
C ILE A 20 -0.84 -14.34 4.98
N ARG A 21 -1.54 -13.53 4.18
CA ARG A 21 -1.84 -12.12 4.52
C ARG A 21 -2.71 -12.02 5.77
N ARG A 22 -3.73 -12.88 5.91
CA ARG A 22 -4.56 -12.95 7.12
C ARG A 22 -3.73 -13.25 8.36
N LEU A 23 -2.83 -14.23 8.27
CA LEU A 23 -1.90 -14.56 9.35
C LEU A 23 -0.98 -13.39 9.69
N CYS A 24 -0.39 -12.72 8.70
CA CYS A 24 0.48 -11.56 8.91
C CYS A 24 -0.24 -10.38 9.56
N ARG A 25 -1.54 -10.21 9.31
CA ARG A 25 -2.37 -9.21 9.99
C ARG A 25 -2.58 -9.55 11.47
N ALA A 26 -2.79 -10.82 11.78
CA ALA A 26 -3.03 -11.30 13.15
C ALA A 26 -1.74 -11.49 13.96
N ARG A 27 -0.60 -11.77 13.29
CA ARG A 27 0.68 -12.12 13.88
C ARG A 27 1.81 -11.27 13.30
N PRO A 28 2.20 -10.19 13.99
CA PRO A 28 3.32 -9.33 13.57
C PRO A 28 4.65 -10.06 13.45
N ASP A 29 4.88 -11.09 14.27
CA ASP A 29 6.08 -11.93 14.21
C ASP A 29 6.19 -12.70 12.88
N VAL A 30 5.08 -13.23 12.37
CA VAL A 30 5.02 -13.89 11.05
C VAL A 30 5.28 -12.85 9.94
N ARG A 31 4.65 -11.68 10.02
CA ARG A 31 4.90 -10.61 9.05
C ARG A 31 6.38 -10.23 9.00
N HIS A 32 7.00 -10.03 10.17
CA HIS A 32 8.42 -9.72 10.25
C HIS A 32 9.31 -10.84 9.67
N ALA A 33 8.99 -12.10 9.95
CA ALA A 33 9.73 -13.25 9.43
C ALA A 33 9.65 -13.35 7.90
N LEU A 34 8.49 -12.99 7.30
CA LEU A 34 8.27 -13.07 5.85
C LEU A 34 8.82 -11.86 5.09
N PHE A 35 8.58 -10.65 5.59
CA PHE A 35 8.77 -9.41 4.84
C PHE A 35 9.80 -8.46 5.45
N GLY A 36 10.40 -8.83 6.60
CA GLY A 36 11.40 -8.00 7.29
C GLY A 36 10.77 -6.98 8.25
N SER A 37 11.52 -5.93 8.56
CA SER A 37 11.15 -4.92 9.58
C SER A 37 10.06 -3.94 9.12
N ASP A 38 9.59 -4.03 7.89
CA ASP A 38 8.53 -3.17 7.38
C ASP A 38 7.21 -3.43 8.12
N SER A 39 6.60 -2.37 8.65
CA SER A 39 5.35 -2.48 9.41
C SER A 39 4.12 -2.61 8.52
N ARG A 40 4.23 -2.26 7.24
CA ARG A 40 3.15 -2.37 6.25
C ARG A 40 2.81 -3.84 5.97
N LEU A 41 1.53 -4.11 5.72
CA LEU A 41 1.07 -5.40 5.22
C LEU A 41 1.01 -5.35 3.69
N PRO A 42 1.93 -6.00 2.96
CA PRO A 42 1.94 -5.92 1.52
C PRO A 42 0.83 -6.75 0.87
N MET A 43 0.47 -6.41 -0.35
CA MET A 43 -0.26 -7.32 -1.24
C MET A 43 0.66 -8.46 -1.65
N LEU A 44 0.17 -9.70 -1.59
CA LEU A 44 0.96 -10.91 -1.86
C LEU A 44 0.37 -11.68 -3.03
N PHE A 45 1.17 -11.98 -4.02
CA PHE A 45 0.77 -12.64 -5.26
C PHE A 45 1.64 -13.85 -5.56
N GLN A 46 1.08 -14.81 -6.31
CA GLN A 46 1.84 -15.87 -6.97
C GLN A 46 1.79 -15.66 -8.48
N TYR A 47 2.86 -16.01 -9.18
CA TYR A 47 3.00 -15.81 -10.61
C TYR A 47 3.58 -17.06 -11.30
N ASN A 48 3.35 -17.14 -12.62
CA ASN A 48 3.90 -18.21 -13.43
C ASN A 48 5.34 -17.89 -13.86
N PRO A 49 6.36 -18.59 -13.33
CA PRO A 49 7.77 -18.28 -13.62
C PRO A 49 8.20 -18.67 -15.05
N LEU A 50 7.40 -19.44 -15.78
CA LEU A 50 7.64 -19.72 -17.19
C LEU A 50 7.30 -18.56 -18.12
N MET A 51 6.49 -17.62 -17.63
CA MET A 51 6.01 -16.46 -18.41
C MET A 51 6.59 -15.15 -17.91
N HIS A 52 6.85 -15.05 -16.62
CA HIS A 52 7.29 -13.84 -15.97
C HIS A 52 8.50 -14.13 -15.09
N TYR A 53 9.52 -13.29 -15.20
CA TYR A 53 10.65 -13.29 -14.29
C TYR A 53 10.59 -11.97 -13.50
N VAL A 54 10.56 -12.08 -12.17
CA VAL A 54 10.42 -10.95 -11.26
C VAL A 54 11.70 -10.81 -10.46
N GLU A 55 12.26 -9.61 -10.44
CA GLU A 55 13.46 -9.25 -9.70
C GLU A 55 13.19 -8.04 -8.81
N VAL A 56 14.10 -7.77 -7.88
CA VAL A 56 14.11 -6.57 -7.05
C VAL A 56 15.43 -5.85 -7.25
N ASN A 57 15.38 -4.55 -7.51
CA ASN A 57 16.59 -3.72 -7.63
C ASN A 57 17.12 -3.26 -6.26
N ALA A 58 18.23 -2.52 -6.25
CA ALA A 58 18.83 -1.98 -5.04
C ALA A 58 17.93 -1.03 -4.25
N ASN A 59 16.94 -0.42 -4.92
CA ASN A 59 15.95 0.47 -4.31
C ASN A 59 14.72 -0.26 -3.79
N ARG A 60 14.72 -1.61 -3.80
CA ARG A 60 13.58 -2.46 -3.47
C ARG A 60 12.39 -2.32 -4.43
N GLU A 61 12.61 -1.84 -5.66
CA GLU A 61 11.59 -1.74 -6.68
C GLU A 61 11.51 -3.02 -7.52
N LEU A 62 10.31 -3.40 -7.91
CA LEU A 62 10.03 -4.59 -8.69
C LEU A 62 10.35 -4.37 -10.16
N LEU A 63 11.15 -5.28 -10.72
CA LEU A 63 11.47 -5.35 -12.14
C LEU A 63 10.84 -6.59 -12.76
N PHE A 64 10.18 -6.41 -13.89
CA PHE A 64 9.51 -7.50 -14.60
C PHE A 64 10.15 -7.77 -15.96
N THR A 65 10.44 -9.04 -16.20
CA THR A 65 10.77 -9.55 -17.55
C THR A 65 9.66 -10.47 -17.99
N ILE A 66 9.10 -10.21 -19.19
CA ILE A 66 8.01 -11.00 -19.77
C ILE A 66 8.55 -11.83 -20.91
N SER A 67 8.44 -13.16 -20.78
CA SER A 67 8.93 -14.13 -21.75
C SER A 67 7.76 -14.76 -22.50
N ARG A 68 7.21 -14.04 -23.48
CA ARG A 68 6.18 -14.55 -24.39
C ARG A 68 6.57 -14.38 -25.85
N LYS A 69 6.41 -15.43 -26.64
CA LYS A 69 6.69 -15.38 -28.10
C LYS A 69 5.74 -14.43 -28.86
N SER A 70 4.57 -14.14 -28.32
CA SER A 70 3.54 -13.30 -28.95
C SER A 70 3.66 -11.81 -28.68
N LEU A 71 4.64 -11.38 -27.86
CA LEU A 71 4.82 -9.96 -27.56
C LEU A 71 5.50 -9.24 -28.71
N LEU A 72 4.84 -8.24 -29.25
CA LEU A 72 5.41 -7.33 -30.26
C LEU A 72 6.47 -6.40 -29.65
N SER A 73 6.38 -6.14 -28.35
CA SER A 73 7.32 -5.31 -27.60
C SER A 73 7.79 -6.06 -26.36
N PRO A 74 8.96 -6.73 -26.40
CA PRO A 74 9.47 -7.45 -25.24
C PRO A 74 9.77 -6.50 -24.08
N ARG A 75 9.44 -6.94 -22.87
CA ARG A 75 9.77 -6.23 -21.63
C ARG A 75 10.88 -7.00 -20.94
N VAL A 76 12.03 -6.37 -20.79
CA VAL A 76 13.18 -6.93 -20.10
C VAL A 76 13.55 -6.00 -18.97
N ARG A 77 13.48 -6.49 -17.72
CA ARG A 77 13.78 -5.74 -16.49
C ARG A 77 13.06 -4.39 -16.42
N TYR A 78 11.81 -4.38 -16.86
CA TYR A 78 10.98 -3.18 -16.82
C TYR A 78 10.65 -2.80 -15.39
N ASN A 79 11.02 -1.59 -14.99
CA ASN A 79 10.75 -1.07 -13.65
C ASN A 79 9.35 -0.46 -13.58
N VAL A 80 8.50 -1.00 -12.71
CA VAL A 80 7.15 -0.48 -12.46
C VAL A 80 7.12 0.58 -11.36
N HIS A 81 8.26 0.82 -10.70
CA HIS A 81 8.42 1.73 -9.55
C HIS A 81 7.58 1.33 -8.32
N ASP A 82 7.07 0.11 -8.28
CA ASP A 82 6.42 -0.44 -7.09
C ASP A 82 7.48 -1.01 -6.15
N GLU A 83 7.43 -0.61 -4.88
CA GLU A 83 8.26 -1.20 -3.83
C GLU A 83 7.74 -2.57 -3.46
N GLY A 84 8.63 -3.54 -3.31
CA GLY A 84 8.23 -4.89 -3.00
C GLY A 84 9.38 -5.85 -2.78
N GLY A 85 9.06 -7.13 -2.92
CA GLY A 85 10.05 -8.20 -2.81
C GLY A 85 9.58 -9.45 -3.52
N VAL A 86 10.48 -10.41 -3.64
CA VAL A 86 10.25 -11.69 -4.29
C VAL A 86 10.81 -12.81 -3.43
N ALA A 87 10.13 -13.96 -3.42
CA ALA A 87 10.61 -15.17 -2.78
C ALA A 87 10.19 -16.41 -3.58
N ARG A 88 11.06 -17.40 -3.61
CA ARG A 88 10.70 -18.72 -4.11
C ARG A 88 9.72 -19.41 -3.16
N PHE A 89 8.98 -20.39 -3.67
CA PHE A 89 8.05 -21.14 -2.84
C PHE A 89 8.74 -21.84 -1.65
N ASP A 90 9.87 -22.49 -1.88
CA ASP A 90 10.65 -23.17 -0.84
C ASP A 90 11.22 -22.20 0.21
N GLU A 91 11.53 -20.98 -0.17
CA GLU A 91 11.97 -19.94 0.75
C GLU A 91 10.81 -19.46 1.62
N MET A 92 9.64 -19.16 1.04
CA MET A 92 8.44 -18.79 1.78
C MET A 92 8.02 -19.90 2.75
N GLN A 93 8.08 -21.15 2.32
CA GLN A 93 7.81 -22.32 3.15
C GLN A 93 8.75 -22.39 4.36
N ARG A 94 10.05 -22.21 4.17
CA ARG A 94 11.04 -22.22 5.26
C ARG A 94 10.78 -21.09 6.26
N ARG A 95 10.49 -19.88 5.80
CA ARG A 95 10.19 -18.73 6.66
C ARG A 95 8.92 -18.96 7.49
N LEU A 96 7.86 -19.53 6.90
CA LEU A 96 6.63 -19.90 7.60
C LEU A 96 6.87 -21.02 8.61
N ALA A 97 7.63 -22.07 8.24
CA ALA A 97 7.96 -23.18 9.12
C ALA A 97 8.73 -22.72 10.37
N ALA A 98 9.60 -21.71 10.25
CA ALA A 98 10.28 -21.11 11.39
C ALA A 98 9.31 -20.45 12.39
N CYS A 99 8.11 -20.07 11.95
CA CYS A 99 7.02 -19.55 12.78
C CYS A 99 6.02 -20.63 13.21
N GLY A 100 6.32 -21.92 12.97
CA GLY A 100 5.45 -23.05 13.29
C GLY A 100 4.25 -23.21 12.34
N ILE A 101 4.33 -22.69 11.11
CA ILE A 101 3.24 -22.69 10.15
C ILE A 101 3.59 -23.57 8.95
N ASP A 102 2.71 -24.54 8.65
CA ASP A 102 2.82 -25.36 7.44
C ASP A 102 2.06 -24.71 6.29
N ILE A 103 2.79 -24.27 5.26
CA ILE A 103 2.24 -23.65 4.06
C ILE A 103 1.28 -24.59 3.31
N THR A 104 1.51 -25.90 3.36
CA THR A 104 0.67 -26.89 2.67
C THR A 104 -0.70 -26.99 3.32
N ALA A 105 -0.76 -26.87 4.64
CA ALA A 105 -2.02 -26.84 5.41
C ALA A 105 -2.84 -25.56 5.11
N LEU A 106 -2.18 -24.43 4.86
CA LEU A 106 -2.87 -23.19 4.49
C LEU A 106 -3.57 -23.30 3.13
N GLY A 107 -2.95 -23.97 2.16
CA GLY A 107 -3.53 -24.17 0.82
C GLY A 107 -4.61 -25.24 0.75
N ALA A 108 -4.62 -26.18 1.69
CA ALA A 108 -5.52 -27.35 1.68
C ALA A 108 -6.98 -27.02 2.05
N LYS A 109 -7.26 -25.87 2.66
CA LYS A 109 -8.61 -25.47 3.14
C LYS A 109 -9.69 -25.47 2.08
N GLU A 110 -9.33 -25.37 0.79
CA GLU A 110 -10.30 -25.32 -0.33
C GLU A 110 -10.32 -26.58 -1.21
N GLY A 111 -9.64 -27.67 -0.78
CA GLY A 111 -9.60 -28.92 -1.56
C GLY A 111 -8.88 -28.83 -2.90
N ARG A 112 -8.18 -27.72 -3.17
CA ARG A 112 -7.44 -27.50 -4.42
C ARG A 112 -5.97 -27.87 -4.23
N LYS A 113 -5.39 -28.47 -5.28
CA LYS A 113 -3.97 -28.78 -5.32
C LYS A 113 -3.16 -27.46 -5.39
N GLN A 114 -2.37 -27.19 -4.36
CA GLN A 114 -1.48 -26.04 -4.34
C GLN A 114 -0.32 -26.24 -5.32
N LEU A 115 -0.09 -25.26 -6.19
CA LEU A 115 1.10 -25.24 -7.04
C LEU A 115 2.25 -24.53 -6.30
N PRO A 116 3.48 -25.06 -6.35
CA PRO A 116 4.65 -24.44 -5.73
C PRO A 116 5.18 -23.26 -6.55
N LEU A 117 4.30 -22.29 -6.83
CA LEU A 117 4.64 -21.08 -7.58
C LEU A 117 5.39 -20.08 -6.69
N PRO A 118 6.33 -19.31 -7.25
CA PRO A 118 7.02 -18.25 -6.53
C PRO A 118 6.04 -17.13 -6.16
N PHE A 119 6.45 -16.37 -5.15
CA PHE A 119 5.71 -15.21 -4.64
C PHE A 119 6.44 -13.93 -4.99
N PHE A 120 5.69 -12.87 -5.20
CA PHE A 120 6.15 -11.51 -4.97
C PHE A 120 5.11 -10.73 -4.18
N TRP A 121 5.57 -9.68 -3.53
CA TRP A 121 4.69 -8.79 -2.78
C TRP A 121 4.94 -7.34 -3.15
N VAL A 122 3.91 -6.52 -2.96
CA VAL A 122 3.90 -5.11 -3.33
C VAL A 122 3.44 -4.30 -2.14
N TYR A 123 4.21 -3.29 -1.78
CA TYR A 123 3.85 -2.28 -0.79
C TYR A 123 3.13 -1.08 -1.41
N GLY A 124 3.27 -0.87 -2.70
CA GLY A 124 2.81 0.31 -3.43
C GLY A 124 3.98 1.11 -4.00
N ARG A 125 3.68 2.29 -4.51
CA ARG A 125 4.69 3.15 -5.13
C ARG A 125 5.39 4.00 -4.07
N ARG A 126 6.70 3.99 -4.08
CA ARG A 126 7.55 4.74 -3.15
C ARG A 126 7.43 6.26 -3.31
N ASP A 127 7.12 6.73 -4.49
CA ASP A 127 6.95 8.14 -4.83
C ASP A 127 5.62 8.75 -4.32
N TYR A 128 4.80 7.97 -3.60
CA TYR A 128 3.54 8.42 -2.98
C TYR A 128 3.59 8.51 -1.45
N THR A 129 4.77 8.59 -0.86
CA THR A 129 4.95 8.63 0.59
C THR A 129 5.14 10.06 1.08
N VAL A 130 4.44 10.43 2.15
CA VAL A 130 4.67 11.65 2.92
C VAL A 130 5.51 11.30 4.15
N SER A 131 6.65 11.97 4.32
CA SER A 131 7.56 11.73 5.45
C SER A 131 7.66 12.96 6.33
N VAL A 132 7.35 12.83 7.63
CA VAL A 132 7.42 13.90 8.64
C VAL A 132 8.03 13.35 9.91
N MET A 133 9.05 14.01 10.47
CA MET A 133 9.73 13.61 11.72
C MET A 133 10.12 12.11 11.75
N GLY A 134 10.54 11.56 10.61
CA GLY A 134 10.89 10.14 10.48
C GLY A 134 9.72 9.18 10.32
N ALA A 135 8.50 9.63 10.46
CA ALA A 135 7.30 8.84 10.15
C ALA A 135 7.02 8.87 8.65
N ASN A 136 6.86 7.70 8.06
CA ASN A 136 6.41 7.56 6.68
C ASN A 136 4.91 7.25 6.65
N ILE A 137 4.13 8.10 6.00
CA ILE A 137 2.69 7.96 5.85
C ILE A 137 2.41 7.57 4.40
N TYR A 138 1.68 6.48 4.21
CA TYR A 138 1.36 5.91 2.91
C TYR A 138 -0.12 6.11 2.57
N PRO A 139 -0.48 6.22 1.27
CA PRO A 139 -1.90 6.25 0.86
C PRO A 139 -2.71 5.08 1.40
N GLU A 140 -2.09 3.90 1.48
CA GLU A 140 -2.71 2.68 2.00
C GLU A 140 -3.07 2.79 3.49
N ASP A 141 -2.30 3.55 4.27
CA ASP A 141 -2.62 3.83 5.68
C ASP A 141 -3.90 4.66 5.77
N ILE A 142 -4.02 5.68 4.92
CA ILE A 142 -5.21 6.55 4.86
C ILE A 142 -6.44 5.75 4.41
N GLU A 143 -6.31 4.89 3.40
CA GLU A 143 -7.40 4.02 2.97
C GLU A 143 -7.89 3.12 4.12
N GLN A 144 -6.97 2.53 4.88
CA GLN A 144 -7.34 1.69 6.03
C GLN A 144 -8.02 2.50 7.15
N CYS A 145 -7.56 3.73 7.40
CA CYS A 145 -8.22 4.63 8.34
C CYS A 145 -9.66 4.95 7.90
N LEU A 146 -9.87 5.23 6.61
CA LEU A 146 -11.20 5.47 6.04
C LEU A 146 -12.10 4.24 6.16
N TYR A 147 -11.61 3.05 5.80
CA TYR A 147 -12.39 1.81 5.89
C TYR A 147 -12.75 1.40 7.33
N ALA A 148 -12.01 1.91 8.31
CA ALA A 148 -12.35 1.70 9.72
C ALA A 148 -13.52 2.58 10.20
N ASP A 149 -13.87 3.64 9.46
CA ASP A 149 -14.98 4.53 9.75
C ASP A 149 -16.01 4.52 8.61
N ALA A 150 -17.10 3.77 8.81
CA ALA A 150 -18.13 3.59 7.79
C ALA A 150 -18.87 4.89 7.40
N SER A 151 -18.88 5.90 8.26
CA SER A 151 -19.52 7.19 7.98
C SER A 151 -18.68 8.04 7.05
N LEU A 152 -17.39 8.13 7.31
CA LEU A 152 -16.43 8.86 6.47
C LEU A 152 -16.19 8.13 5.14
N SER A 153 -16.09 6.80 5.18
CA SER A 153 -15.90 5.98 3.98
C SER A 153 -17.02 6.17 2.95
N LYS A 154 -18.27 6.32 3.39
CA LYS A 154 -19.43 6.51 2.50
C LYS A 154 -19.41 7.82 1.73
N ILE A 155 -18.87 8.87 2.31
CA ILE A 155 -18.89 10.21 1.73
C ILE A 155 -17.56 10.60 1.06
N THR A 156 -16.50 9.78 1.22
CA THR A 156 -15.20 10.03 0.61
C THR A 156 -15.13 9.41 -0.77
N HIS A 157 -14.88 10.22 -1.80
CA HIS A 157 -14.69 9.77 -3.18
C HIS A 157 -13.23 9.59 -3.53
N SER A 158 -12.39 10.49 -3.06
CA SER A 158 -10.96 10.48 -3.35
C SER A 158 -10.17 11.17 -2.24
N PHE A 159 -8.86 11.01 -2.25
CA PHE A 159 -7.97 11.72 -1.38
C PHE A 159 -6.57 11.87 -1.98
N CYS A 160 -5.82 12.86 -1.51
CA CYS A 160 -4.40 13.04 -1.77
C CYS A 160 -3.67 13.36 -0.48
N LEU A 161 -2.38 13.00 -0.46
CA LEU A 161 -1.45 13.38 0.61
C LEU A 161 -0.56 14.53 0.13
N ALA A 162 -0.21 15.41 1.04
CA ALA A 162 0.72 16.50 0.81
C ALA A 162 1.52 16.77 2.07
N LEU A 163 2.53 17.63 1.95
CA LEU A 163 3.19 18.30 3.06
C LEU A 163 2.74 19.77 3.08
N ASP A 164 2.36 20.26 4.24
CA ASP A 164 2.17 21.69 4.45
C ASP A 164 3.46 22.30 5.00
N GLU A 165 3.99 23.28 4.28
CA GLU A 165 5.21 24.02 4.62
C GLU A 165 4.88 25.50 4.95
N SER A 166 3.60 25.86 5.07
CA SER A 166 3.16 27.24 5.28
C SER A 166 3.54 27.83 6.64
N ALA A 167 3.80 26.96 7.62
CA ALA A 167 4.21 27.37 8.98
C ALA A 167 5.74 27.63 9.13
N GLY A 168 6.50 27.71 8.05
CA GLY A 168 7.94 27.94 8.09
C GLY A 168 8.75 26.66 8.25
N ALA A 169 9.51 26.49 9.34
CA ALA A 169 10.39 25.32 9.53
C ALA A 169 9.63 24.04 9.91
N ASP A 170 8.38 24.14 10.34
CA ASP A 170 7.57 23.02 10.83
C ASP A 170 6.69 22.49 9.70
N VAL A 171 7.15 21.41 9.07
CA VAL A 171 6.41 20.68 8.04
C VAL A 171 5.37 19.77 8.70
N GLN A 172 4.09 19.87 8.29
CA GLN A 172 3.02 19.00 8.78
C GLN A 172 2.45 18.11 7.67
N PRO A 173 1.96 16.90 8.00
CA PRO A 173 1.24 16.08 7.04
C PRO A 173 -0.11 16.74 6.72
N LYS A 174 -0.44 16.84 5.44
CA LYS A 174 -1.71 17.39 4.97
C LYS A 174 -2.46 16.32 4.19
N PHE A 175 -3.70 16.05 4.60
CA PHE A 175 -4.58 15.12 3.91
C PHE A 175 -5.75 15.88 3.30
N VAL A 176 -5.90 15.75 2.00
CA VAL A 176 -6.93 16.42 1.22
C VAL A 176 -7.94 15.39 0.75
N PHE A 177 -9.21 15.60 1.07
CA PHE A 177 -10.29 14.66 0.73
C PHE A 177 -11.31 15.32 -0.20
N GLU A 178 -11.77 14.54 -1.18
CA GLU A 178 -12.93 14.84 -2.00
C GLU A 178 -14.13 14.15 -1.39
N VAL A 179 -15.15 14.92 -1.03
CA VAL A 179 -16.28 14.42 -0.26
C VAL A 179 -17.63 14.78 -0.90
N ASP A 180 -18.60 13.89 -0.75
CA ASP A 180 -20.00 14.11 -1.09
C ASP A 180 -20.76 14.69 0.12
N ALA A 181 -20.24 15.81 0.64
CA ALA A 181 -20.83 16.56 1.73
C ALA A 181 -20.31 18.00 1.69
N ALA A 182 -21.05 18.93 2.29
CA ALA A 182 -20.56 20.28 2.48
C ALA A 182 -19.36 20.30 3.45
N PRO A 183 -18.21 20.87 3.08
CA PRO A 183 -17.10 21.05 3.99
C PRO A 183 -17.49 21.89 5.19
N THR A 184 -17.31 21.38 6.41
CA THR A 184 -17.58 22.08 7.65
C THR A 184 -16.44 21.85 8.64
N PRO A 185 -16.18 22.78 9.58
CA PRO A 185 -15.16 22.55 10.61
C PRO A 185 -15.38 21.31 11.46
N GLN A 186 -16.64 20.91 11.67
CA GLN A 186 -17.01 19.70 12.39
C GLN A 186 -16.62 18.44 11.61
N LEU A 187 -16.85 18.45 10.30
CA LEU A 187 -16.45 17.34 9.42
C LEU A 187 -14.93 17.23 9.31
N GLU A 188 -14.21 18.34 9.18
CA GLU A 188 -12.74 18.35 9.22
C GLU A 188 -12.17 17.78 10.52
N ALA A 189 -12.79 18.15 11.66
CA ALA A 189 -12.41 17.61 12.97
C ALA A 189 -12.63 16.08 13.05
N ALA A 190 -13.75 15.57 12.51
CA ALA A 190 -14.03 14.14 12.44
C ALA A 190 -13.01 13.38 11.60
N TYR A 191 -12.64 13.91 10.41
CA TYR A 191 -11.57 13.33 9.60
C TYR A 191 -10.23 13.33 10.33
N ARG A 192 -9.86 14.45 10.94
CA ARG A 192 -8.60 14.56 11.72
C ARG A 192 -8.52 13.52 12.81
N GLU A 193 -9.58 13.38 13.61
CA GLU A 193 -9.64 12.39 14.67
C GLU A 193 -9.55 10.96 14.16
N ALA A 194 -10.29 10.62 13.10
CA ALA A 194 -10.28 9.29 12.51
C ALA A 194 -8.90 8.93 11.92
N MET A 195 -8.28 9.87 11.18
CA MET A 195 -6.94 9.67 10.61
C MET A 195 -5.89 9.51 11.70
N LEU A 196 -5.90 10.39 12.70
CA LEU A 196 -4.94 10.34 13.79
C LEU A 196 -5.05 9.03 14.58
N ARG A 197 -6.25 8.67 15.01
CA ARG A 197 -6.52 7.41 15.71
C ARG A 197 -6.09 6.19 14.88
N GLY A 198 -6.43 6.18 13.58
CA GLY A 198 -6.09 5.10 12.68
C GLY A 198 -4.58 4.97 12.44
N LEU A 199 -3.89 6.08 12.16
CA LEU A 199 -2.44 6.08 11.95
C LEU A 199 -1.67 5.62 13.20
N ILE A 200 -2.05 6.09 14.39
CA ILE A 200 -1.45 5.62 15.65
C ILE A 200 -1.64 4.11 15.84
N ALA A 201 -2.78 3.57 15.44
CA ALA A 201 -3.06 2.14 15.57
C ALA A 201 -2.32 1.28 14.53
N LEU A 202 -2.26 1.74 13.27
CA LEU A 202 -1.81 0.95 12.11
C LEU A 202 -0.31 1.10 11.82
N ASN A 203 0.22 2.32 11.95
CA ASN A 203 1.58 2.66 11.53
C ASN A 203 2.50 2.81 12.72
N ALA A 204 3.46 1.88 12.86
CA ALA A 204 4.37 1.85 14.01
C ALA A 204 5.33 3.06 14.03
N ASP A 205 5.80 3.50 12.86
CA ASP A 205 6.71 4.65 12.74
C ASP A 205 5.97 5.94 13.11
N PHE A 206 4.73 6.09 12.63
CA PHE A 206 3.89 7.22 12.99
C PHE A 206 3.59 7.25 14.49
N ARG A 207 3.26 6.12 15.09
CA ARG A 207 3.01 6.02 16.54
C ARG A 207 4.23 6.39 17.37
N ALA A 208 5.42 5.92 16.97
CA ALA A 208 6.66 6.25 17.67
C ALA A 208 6.97 7.75 17.58
N ALA A 209 6.91 8.31 16.37
CA ALA A 209 7.15 9.74 16.15
C ALA A 209 6.08 10.62 16.82
N TRP A 210 4.82 10.18 16.86
CA TRP A 210 3.74 10.87 17.57
C TRP A 210 4.00 11.07 19.07
N GLN A 211 4.64 10.09 19.72
CA GLN A 211 4.98 10.19 21.14
C GLN A 211 6.00 11.31 21.42
N GLU A 212 6.86 11.61 20.44
CA GLU A 212 7.90 12.62 20.59
C GLU A 212 7.49 13.99 20.03
N TYR A 213 6.71 14.00 18.92
CA TYR A 213 6.38 15.21 18.13
C TYR A 213 4.88 15.28 17.79
N PRO A 214 3.95 15.31 18.78
CA PRO A 214 2.51 15.26 18.50
C PRO A 214 2.02 16.45 17.66
N ASP A 215 2.55 17.66 17.91
CA ASP A 215 2.13 18.85 17.18
C ASP A 215 2.52 18.80 15.69
N ALA A 216 3.74 18.36 15.41
CA ALA A 216 4.24 18.23 14.03
C ALA A 216 3.54 17.13 13.23
N LEU A 217 3.00 16.13 13.89
CA LEU A 217 2.31 14.99 13.27
C LEU A 217 0.79 15.10 13.28
N THR A 218 0.23 16.13 13.89
CA THR A 218 -1.20 16.42 13.79
C THR A 218 -1.53 16.80 12.34
N PRO A 219 -2.34 15.99 11.62
CA PRO A 219 -2.58 16.24 10.20
C PRO A 219 -3.47 17.47 9.99
N ILE A 220 -3.11 18.26 8.99
CA ILE A 220 -4.00 19.26 8.43
C ILE A 220 -4.98 18.55 7.52
N ILE A 221 -6.28 18.80 7.74
CA ILE A 221 -7.35 18.25 6.91
C ILE A 221 -7.90 19.36 6.03
N GLU A 222 -8.01 19.08 4.74
CA GLU A 222 -8.64 19.93 3.76
C GLU A 222 -9.73 19.16 3.03
N LEU A 223 -10.96 19.69 3.01
CA LEU A 223 -12.11 19.05 2.37
C LEU A 223 -12.55 19.83 1.15
N HIS A 224 -12.81 19.12 0.06
CA HIS A 224 -13.36 19.65 -1.18
C HIS A 224 -14.62 18.91 -1.57
N THR A 225 -15.57 19.60 -2.15
CA THR A 225 -16.70 18.98 -2.84
C THR A 225 -16.25 18.31 -4.14
N LEU A 226 -17.08 17.43 -4.68
CA LEU A 226 -16.81 16.68 -5.92
C LEU A 226 -16.34 17.60 -7.07
N GLY A 227 -15.20 17.25 -7.68
CA GLY A 227 -14.62 17.98 -8.80
C GLY A 227 -14.03 19.35 -8.45
N ALA A 228 -13.84 19.65 -7.16
CA ALA A 228 -13.26 20.93 -6.72
C ALA A 228 -11.80 20.77 -6.26
N GLY A 229 -11.09 21.89 -6.16
CA GLY A 229 -9.71 21.94 -5.70
C GLY A 229 -8.76 21.09 -6.55
N PRO A 230 -7.86 20.29 -5.92
CA PRO A 230 -6.88 19.47 -6.65
C PRO A 230 -7.54 18.36 -7.48
N PHE A 231 -8.79 18.03 -7.23
CA PHE A 231 -9.54 16.97 -7.93
C PHE A 231 -10.19 17.47 -9.23
N ALA A 232 -10.26 18.78 -9.46
CA ALA A 232 -10.86 19.36 -10.68
C ALA A 232 -10.16 18.90 -11.97
N ALA A 233 -8.85 18.68 -11.93
CA ALA A 233 -8.04 18.24 -13.08
C ALA A 233 -8.10 16.71 -13.32
N ASP A 234 -8.58 15.94 -12.35
CA ASP A 234 -8.63 14.47 -12.39
C ASP A 234 -9.99 13.91 -12.80
N ALA A 235 -10.96 14.78 -13.07
CA ALA A 235 -12.28 14.39 -13.58
C ALA A 235 -12.14 13.61 -14.90
N GLY A 236 -12.32 12.29 -14.82
CA GLY A 236 -12.19 11.36 -15.96
C GLY A 236 -10.88 10.57 -16.07
N ARG A 237 -9.92 10.75 -15.17
CA ARG A 237 -8.73 9.91 -15.12
C ARG A 237 -8.98 8.61 -14.35
N ILE A 238 -8.54 7.49 -14.94
CA ILE A 238 -8.62 6.15 -14.32
C ILE A 238 -7.68 6.02 -13.10
N LYS A 239 -6.57 6.78 -13.09
CA LYS A 239 -5.62 6.83 -11.97
C LYS A 239 -5.54 8.25 -11.43
N GLN A 240 -5.98 8.43 -10.21
CA GLN A 240 -5.87 9.70 -9.50
C GLN A 240 -4.48 9.84 -8.85
N ALA A 241 -3.95 11.06 -8.86
CA ALA A 241 -2.69 11.34 -8.15
C ALA A 241 -2.94 11.30 -6.63
N ARG A 242 -2.28 10.36 -5.94
CA ARG A 242 -2.39 10.23 -4.47
C ARG A 242 -1.47 11.16 -3.70
N LEU A 243 -0.51 11.78 -4.37
CA LEU A 243 0.40 12.77 -3.80
C LEU A 243 0.30 14.08 -4.60
N LEU A 244 0.04 15.17 -3.91
CA LEU A 244 0.15 16.50 -4.51
C LEU A 244 1.64 16.86 -4.54
N LYS A 245 2.20 16.92 -5.76
CA LYS A 245 3.57 17.40 -5.95
C LYS A 245 3.59 18.90 -5.68
N ARG A 246 4.73 19.35 -5.14
CA ARG A 246 5.04 20.78 -5.00
C ARG A 246 4.80 21.49 -6.35
N ALA A 247 4.07 22.59 -6.30
CA ALA A 247 4.01 23.56 -7.39
C ALA A 247 5.34 24.32 -7.47
#